data_886292195c39e073a6da34c258f3f7b9
#
_entry.id   886292195c39e073a6da34c258f3f7b9
#
_cell.length_a   1.000
_cell.length_b   1.000
_cell.length_c   1.000
_cell.angle_alpha   90.00
_cell.angle_beta   90.00
_cell.angle_gamma   90.00
#
_symmetry.space_group_name_H-M   'P 1'
#
loop_
_entity.id
_entity.type
_entity.pdbx_description
1 polymer ?
#
loop_
_entity_poly.entity_id
_entity_poly.type
_entity_poly.pdbx_seq_one_letter_code
_entity_poly.pdbx_strand_id
1 'polypeptide(L)'
;MVIPFEPGSHIPGPIVSDDYFGKVPTERLKVSDSVIFFRGDGEYRSKIGLNARRAKGIMGSYDATTRTLTIVKYSTGEPDDVYVNSKWEIQRNPYSGDVVNAYNDGPPAPGAKPMGPFYELESSSPARELKPGESVRHVQTTVHFQGDDAQIDNLARRLLGTTLGEIKGAF
;
A
#
# COMPACT_ATOMS: atom_id res chain seq x y z
N MET A 1 8.03 -1.13 2.03
CA MET A 1 6.66 -0.75 2.47
C MET A 1 6.03 -1.89 3.24
N VAL A 2 5.13 -1.60 4.16
CA VAL A 2 4.52 -2.57 5.10
C VAL A 2 3.02 -2.27 5.18
N ILE A 3 2.19 -3.24 4.83
CA ILE A 3 0.74 -3.03 4.74
C ILE A 3 0.04 -4.15 5.54
N PRO A 4 -0.43 -3.85 6.76
CA PRO A 4 -1.26 -4.78 7.52
C PRO A 4 -2.60 -5.03 6.82
N PHE A 5 -3.06 -6.26 6.85
CA PHE A 5 -4.32 -6.64 6.21
C PHE A 5 -5.15 -7.59 7.08
N GLU A 6 -6.44 -7.71 6.75
CA GLU A 6 -7.34 -8.69 7.35
C GLU A 6 -7.21 -10.04 6.63
N PRO A 7 -6.70 -11.09 7.30
CA PRO A 7 -6.38 -12.36 6.64
C PRO A 7 -7.59 -13.27 6.39
N GLY A 8 -8.78 -12.90 6.84
CA GLY A 8 -9.97 -13.76 6.84
C GLY A 8 -10.21 -14.50 5.52
N SER A 9 -10.28 -15.82 5.58
CA SER A 9 -10.57 -16.69 4.42
C SER A 9 -11.98 -16.49 3.84
N HIS A 10 -12.87 -15.90 4.62
CA HIS A 10 -14.24 -15.54 4.20
C HIS A 10 -14.27 -14.28 3.29
N ILE A 11 -13.16 -13.54 3.19
CA ILE A 11 -13.08 -12.36 2.32
C ILE A 11 -12.73 -12.83 0.90
N PRO A 12 -13.62 -12.65 -0.09
CA PRO A 12 -13.38 -13.12 -1.44
C PRO A 12 -12.25 -12.36 -2.16
N GLY A 13 -11.69 -13.02 -3.15
CA GLY A 13 -10.64 -12.43 -4.00
C GLY A 13 -9.23 -12.61 -3.45
N PRO A 14 -8.22 -12.14 -4.18
CA PRO A 14 -6.84 -12.21 -3.76
C PRO A 14 -6.57 -11.37 -2.52
N ILE A 15 -5.50 -11.67 -1.79
CA ILE A 15 -5.05 -10.84 -0.67
C ILE A 15 -4.55 -9.50 -1.20
N VAL A 16 -3.82 -9.53 -2.30
CA VAL A 16 -3.21 -8.36 -2.92
C VAL A 16 -3.42 -8.39 -4.43
N SER A 17 -3.76 -7.24 -5.03
CA SER A 17 -3.72 -7.03 -6.47
C SER A 17 -2.30 -6.61 -6.86
N ASP A 18 -1.65 -7.33 -7.77
CA ASP A 18 -0.25 -7.11 -8.11
C ASP A 18 0.04 -7.18 -9.62
N ASP A 19 -0.95 -6.85 -10.44
CA ASP A 19 -0.89 -6.95 -11.90
C ASP A 19 -1.07 -5.62 -12.65
N TYR A 20 -0.85 -4.48 -11.95
CA TYR A 20 -1.02 -3.13 -12.54
C TYR A 20 -0.02 -2.85 -13.66
N PHE A 21 1.24 -3.25 -13.49
CA PHE A 21 2.34 -3.10 -14.47
C PHE A 21 2.99 -4.45 -14.80
N GLY A 22 2.25 -5.53 -14.67
CA GLY A 22 2.73 -6.88 -14.70
C GLY A 22 2.88 -7.45 -13.30
N LYS A 23 2.98 -8.79 -13.23
CA LYS A 23 3.08 -9.52 -11.96
C LYS A 23 4.33 -9.09 -11.18
N VAL A 24 4.17 -8.78 -9.90
CA VAL A 24 5.30 -8.40 -9.05
C VAL A 24 6.09 -9.64 -8.63
N PRO A 25 7.41 -9.67 -8.84
CA PRO A 25 8.26 -10.81 -8.46
C PRO A 25 8.27 -11.05 -6.94
N THR A 26 8.46 -12.30 -6.52
CA THR A 26 8.44 -12.71 -5.11
C THR A 26 9.58 -12.12 -4.28
N GLU A 27 10.69 -11.75 -4.91
CA GLU A 27 11.80 -11.02 -4.28
C GLU A 27 11.47 -9.55 -3.99
N ARG A 28 10.29 -9.07 -4.45
CA ARG A 28 9.84 -7.70 -4.22
C ARG A 28 8.50 -7.61 -3.49
N LEU A 29 7.76 -8.71 -3.41
CA LEU A 29 6.45 -8.78 -2.75
C LEU A 29 6.36 -10.06 -1.92
N LYS A 30 6.18 -9.92 -0.62
CA LYS A 30 5.95 -11.03 0.31
C LYS A 30 4.66 -10.79 1.08
N VAL A 31 3.87 -11.83 1.19
CA VAL A 31 2.64 -11.85 1.98
C VAL A 31 2.84 -12.83 3.12
N SER A 32 2.83 -12.34 4.35
CA SER A 32 2.80 -13.15 5.57
C SER A 32 1.37 -13.37 6.05
N ASP A 33 1.17 -13.86 7.27
CA ASP A 33 -0.17 -14.17 7.80
C ASP A 33 -1.10 -12.95 7.88
N SER A 34 -0.56 -11.77 8.12
CA SER A 34 -1.38 -10.54 8.31
C SER A 34 -0.72 -9.25 7.82
N VAL A 35 0.44 -9.36 7.17
CA VAL A 35 1.21 -8.21 6.71
C VAL A 35 1.77 -8.47 5.31
N ILE A 36 1.66 -7.49 4.44
CA ILE A 36 2.29 -7.46 3.13
C ILE A 36 3.57 -6.62 3.25
N PHE A 37 4.69 -7.20 2.78
CA PHE A 37 5.94 -6.48 2.56
C PHE A 37 6.11 -6.23 1.06
N PHE A 38 6.33 -4.98 0.70
CA PHE A 38 6.53 -4.57 -0.68
C PHE A 38 7.77 -3.67 -0.77
N ARG A 39 8.71 -4.05 -1.64
CA ARG A 39 9.99 -3.36 -1.76
C ARG A 39 9.81 -1.98 -2.39
N GLY A 40 10.29 -0.94 -1.70
CA GLY A 40 10.22 0.45 -2.13
C GLY A 40 11.62 1.04 -2.25
N ASP A 41 12.29 0.80 -3.38
CA ASP A 41 13.67 1.23 -3.65
C ASP A 41 13.81 2.14 -4.87
N GLY A 42 12.70 2.35 -5.63
CA GLY A 42 12.74 3.15 -6.85
C GLY A 42 13.46 2.49 -8.04
N GLU A 43 13.69 1.16 -7.99
CA GLU A 43 14.50 0.46 -9.00
C GLU A 43 13.68 -0.46 -9.94
N TYR A 44 12.43 -0.72 -9.61
CA TYR A 44 11.57 -1.64 -10.36
C TYR A 44 10.13 -1.13 -10.38
N ARG A 45 9.64 -0.71 -11.54
CA ARG A 45 8.29 -0.17 -11.69
C ARG A 45 7.24 -1.22 -11.37
N SER A 46 6.54 -1.04 -10.28
CA SER A 46 5.51 -1.98 -9.81
C SER A 46 4.48 -1.26 -8.95
N LYS A 47 3.28 -1.82 -8.92
CA LYS A 47 2.18 -1.31 -8.08
C LYS A 47 1.40 -2.48 -7.51
N ILE A 48 1.01 -2.36 -6.26
CA ILE A 48 0.11 -3.31 -5.60
C ILE A 48 -1.12 -2.58 -5.08
N GLY A 49 -2.20 -3.32 -4.93
CA GLY A 49 -3.45 -2.83 -4.35
C GLY A 49 -3.97 -3.75 -3.25
N LEU A 50 -4.69 -3.18 -2.30
CA LEU A 50 -5.41 -3.89 -1.25
C LEU A 50 -6.85 -3.40 -1.19
N ASN A 51 -7.81 -4.33 -1.33
CA ASN A 51 -9.22 -3.98 -1.33
C ASN A 51 -9.71 -3.52 0.06
N ALA A 52 -10.84 -2.80 0.07
CA ALA A 52 -11.40 -2.20 1.28
C ALA A 52 -11.73 -3.21 2.39
N ARG A 53 -12.15 -4.43 2.04
CA ARG A 53 -12.51 -5.46 3.03
C ARG A 53 -11.30 -6.03 3.78
N ARG A 54 -10.09 -5.89 3.21
CA ARG A 54 -8.84 -6.34 3.83
C ARG A 54 -8.05 -5.21 4.47
N ALA A 55 -8.37 -3.97 4.14
CA ALA A 55 -7.62 -2.79 4.59
C ALA A 55 -7.90 -2.47 6.07
N LYS A 56 -6.86 -2.20 6.83
CA LYS A 56 -6.93 -1.87 8.27
C LYS A 56 -6.82 -0.36 8.57
N GLY A 57 -6.94 0.51 7.57
CA GLY A 57 -6.82 1.96 7.76
C GLY A 57 -5.42 2.44 8.15
N ILE A 58 -4.42 1.58 7.98
CA ILE A 58 -3.02 1.88 8.30
C ILE A 58 -2.08 1.17 7.35
N MET A 59 -0.97 1.82 7.01
CA MET A 59 0.17 1.28 6.28
C MET A 59 1.42 2.04 6.67
N GLY A 60 2.60 1.61 6.22
CA GLY A 60 3.83 2.31 6.50
C GLY A 60 5.00 1.86 5.65
N SER A 61 6.15 2.45 5.94
CA SER A 61 7.43 2.07 5.36
C SER A 61 8.55 2.33 6.34
N TYR A 62 9.65 1.64 6.18
CA TYR A 62 10.87 1.89 6.93
C TYR A 62 12.04 2.14 5.99
N ASP A 63 12.70 3.26 6.19
CA ASP A 63 14.00 3.59 5.56
C ASP A 63 15.12 3.29 6.54
N ALA A 64 15.92 2.28 6.23
CA ALA A 64 17.04 1.86 7.07
C ALA A 64 18.21 2.86 7.06
N THR A 65 18.35 3.67 6.00
CA THR A 65 19.43 4.66 5.87
C THR A 65 19.23 5.82 6.83
N THR A 66 18.01 6.33 6.89
CA THR A 66 17.64 7.44 7.78
C THR A 66 17.07 6.98 9.12
N ARG A 67 16.84 5.68 9.29
CA ARG A 67 16.14 5.06 10.43
C ARG A 67 14.77 5.68 10.67
N THR A 68 14.05 5.94 9.58
CA THR A 68 12.74 6.59 9.62
C THR A 68 11.63 5.57 9.38
N LEU A 69 10.74 5.43 10.35
CA LEU A 69 9.47 4.72 10.20
C LEU A 69 8.39 5.73 9.80
N THR A 70 7.86 5.57 8.60
CA THR A 70 6.71 6.33 8.13
C THR A 70 5.44 5.53 8.40
N ILE A 71 4.46 6.16 9.02
CA ILE A 71 3.12 5.61 9.24
C ILE A 71 2.12 6.47 8.50
N VAL A 72 1.25 5.83 7.74
CA VAL A 72 0.13 6.45 7.04
C VAL A 72 -1.17 5.86 7.60
N LYS A 73 -1.98 6.69 8.24
CA LYS A 73 -3.35 6.36 8.62
C LYS A 73 -4.31 6.96 7.61
N TYR A 74 -5.35 6.22 7.26
CA TYR A 74 -6.33 6.68 6.29
C TYR A 74 -7.74 6.24 6.68
N SER A 75 -8.74 7.01 6.24
CA SER A 75 -10.13 6.62 6.38
C SER A 75 -10.44 5.48 5.41
N THR A 76 -11.08 4.44 5.90
CA THR A 76 -11.74 3.42 5.08
C THR A 76 -13.17 3.87 4.81
N GLY A 77 -13.74 3.46 3.70
CA GLY A 77 -15.18 3.58 3.45
C GLY A 77 -15.96 2.46 4.16
N GLU A 78 -17.24 2.36 3.81
CA GLU A 78 -18.09 1.26 4.23
C GLU A 78 -17.68 -0.04 3.51
N PRO A 79 -18.01 -1.22 4.05
CA PRO A 79 -17.61 -2.52 3.48
C PRO A 79 -18.04 -2.77 2.03
N ASP A 80 -19.14 -2.15 1.61
CA ASP A 80 -19.72 -2.29 0.27
C ASP A 80 -19.39 -1.11 -0.66
N ASP A 81 -18.55 -0.17 -0.20
CA ASP A 81 -18.08 0.90 -1.05
C ASP A 81 -17.21 0.37 -2.19
N VAL A 82 -17.35 0.98 -3.34
CA VAL A 82 -16.56 0.70 -4.53
C VAL A 82 -15.46 1.74 -4.70
N TYR A 83 -14.38 1.34 -5.34
CA TYR A 83 -13.20 2.19 -5.56
C TYR A 83 -12.83 2.19 -7.03
N VAL A 84 -12.35 3.31 -7.53
CA VAL A 84 -11.86 3.39 -8.91
C VAL A 84 -10.62 2.52 -9.05
N ASN A 85 -10.62 1.64 -10.07
CA ASN A 85 -9.46 0.84 -10.39
C ASN A 85 -8.43 1.72 -11.11
N SER A 86 -7.24 1.84 -10.54
CA SER A 86 -6.17 2.72 -11.01
C SER A 86 -5.28 2.13 -12.12
N LYS A 87 -5.67 1.03 -12.78
CA LYS A 87 -4.99 0.56 -14.00
C LYS A 87 -5.12 1.58 -15.13
N TRP A 88 -4.03 1.82 -15.84
CA TRP A 88 -3.99 2.75 -16.97
C TRP A 88 -4.44 2.08 -18.28
N GLU A 89 -5.69 1.63 -18.29
CA GLU A 89 -6.33 1.00 -19.44
C GLU A 89 -7.84 1.23 -19.41
N ILE A 90 -8.51 1.05 -20.54
CA ILE A 90 -9.98 1.02 -20.60
C ILE A 90 -10.43 -0.31 -19.98
N GLN A 91 -11.17 -0.22 -18.88
CA GLN A 91 -11.54 -1.36 -18.06
C GLN A 91 -13.01 -1.72 -18.22
N ARG A 92 -13.30 -3.03 -18.16
CA ARG A 92 -14.70 -3.52 -18.13
C ARG A 92 -15.39 -3.21 -16.79
N ASN A 93 -14.63 -3.19 -15.71
CA ASN A 93 -15.12 -2.90 -14.36
C ASN A 93 -14.25 -1.83 -13.70
N PRO A 94 -14.49 -0.55 -13.98
CA PRO A 94 -13.68 0.55 -13.47
C PRO A 94 -13.84 0.81 -11.97
N TYR A 95 -14.82 0.18 -11.34
CA TYR A 95 -15.10 0.32 -9.90
C TYR A 95 -14.70 -0.89 -9.06
N SER A 96 -13.84 -1.75 -9.59
CA SER A 96 -13.22 -2.86 -8.87
C SER A 96 -11.83 -2.52 -8.33
N GLY A 97 -11.64 -1.29 -7.90
CA GLY A 97 -10.35 -0.80 -7.41
C GLY A 97 -10.09 -1.09 -5.94
N ASP A 98 -8.94 -0.65 -5.50
CA ASP A 98 -8.40 -0.87 -4.17
C ASP A 98 -8.38 0.42 -3.35
N VAL A 99 -8.54 0.29 -2.02
CA VAL A 99 -8.44 1.43 -1.10
C VAL A 99 -6.99 1.80 -0.82
N VAL A 100 -6.09 0.81 -0.80
CA VAL A 100 -4.64 1.04 -0.73
C VAL A 100 -4.05 0.77 -2.10
N ASN A 101 -3.22 1.70 -2.55
CA ASN A 101 -2.36 1.54 -3.71
C ASN A 101 -0.94 1.91 -3.31
N ALA A 102 -0.02 0.96 -3.38
CA ALA A 102 1.39 1.21 -3.12
C ALA A 102 2.17 1.07 -4.44
N TYR A 103 2.90 2.12 -4.78
CA TYR A 103 3.67 2.20 -6.02
C TYR A 103 5.16 2.25 -5.72
N ASN A 104 5.96 1.58 -6.52
CA ASN A 104 7.40 1.72 -6.55
C ASN A 104 7.83 2.09 -7.97
N ASP A 105 8.57 3.17 -8.11
CA ASP A 105 9.05 3.60 -9.40
C ASP A 105 10.22 2.72 -9.90
N GLY A 106 10.50 2.86 -11.17
CA GLY A 106 11.56 2.16 -11.87
C GLY A 106 11.45 2.37 -13.37
N PRO A 107 12.41 1.89 -14.15
CA PRO A 107 12.37 2.02 -15.60
C PRO A 107 11.07 1.44 -16.19
N PRO A 108 10.31 2.21 -16.98
CA PRO A 108 9.05 1.74 -17.58
C PRO A 108 9.27 0.71 -18.70
N ALA A 109 10.48 0.64 -19.24
CA ALA A 109 10.93 -0.34 -20.24
C ALA A 109 12.46 -0.48 -20.17
N PRO A 110 13.04 -1.57 -20.70
CA PRO A 110 14.49 -1.73 -20.76
C PRO A 110 15.17 -0.52 -21.42
N GLY A 111 16.16 0.06 -20.74
CA GLY A 111 16.90 1.25 -21.19
C GLY A 111 16.19 2.59 -21.02
N ALA A 112 14.94 2.62 -20.60
CA ALA A 112 14.24 3.86 -20.29
C ALA A 112 14.66 4.38 -18.91
N LYS A 113 14.55 5.71 -18.71
CA LYS A 113 14.81 6.34 -17.42
C LYS A 113 13.54 6.28 -16.57
N PRO A 114 13.64 5.98 -15.25
CA PRO A 114 12.55 6.13 -14.32
C PRO A 114 12.19 7.61 -14.12
N MET A 115 11.03 7.89 -13.53
CA MET A 115 10.68 9.25 -13.09
C MET A 115 11.59 9.72 -11.95
N GLY A 116 11.98 8.78 -11.06
CA GLY A 116 12.92 9.03 -9.98
C GLY A 116 13.01 7.86 -9.00
N PRO A 117 13.97 7.88 -8.05
CA PRO A 117 14.07 6.83 -7.03
C PRO A 117 13.06 7.10 -5.91
N PHE A 118 11.77 6.82 -6.14
CA PHE A 118 10.71 7.02 -5.15
C PHE A 118 9.71 5.87 -5.11
N TYR A 119 8.95 5.84 -4.04
CA TYR A 119 7.77 5.01 -3.89
C TYR A 119 6.62 5.84 -3.29
N GLU A 120 5.42 5.33 -3.40
CA GLU A 120 4.21 5.98 -2.92
C GLU A 120 3.41 5.06 -2.00
N LEU A 121 2.83 5.64 -0.95
CA LEU A 121 1.82 5.04 -0.08
C LEU A 121 0.53 5.82 -0.27
N GLU A 122 -0.35 5.29 -1.10
CA GLU A 122 -1.58 5.94 -1.52
C GLU A 122 -2.79 5.31 -0.82
N SER A 123 -3.78 6.13 -0.48
CA SER A 123 -5.10 5.65 -0.09
C SER A 123 -6.18 6.37 -0.90
N SER A 124 -7.19 5.63 -1.34
CA SER A 124 -8.27 6.14 -2.17
C SER A 124 -9.53 6.38 -1.35
N SER A 125 -10.28 7.44 -1.69
CA SER A 125 -11.66 7.60 -1.24
C SER A 125 -12.56 6.61 -1.97
N PRO A 126 -13.72 6.26 -1.40
CA PRO A 126 -14.77 5.60 -2.17
C PRO A 126 -15.15 6.40 -3.42
N ALA A 127 -15.47 5.69 -4.50
CA ALA A 127 -16.05 6.31 -5.68
C ALA A 127 -17.49 6.71 -5.38
N ARG A 128 -17.78 8.00 -5.53
CA ARG A 128 -19.11 8.56 -5.29
C ARG A 128 -19.55 9.42 -6.46
N GLU A 129 -20.77 9.19 -6.92
CA GLU A 129 -21.46 10.12 -7.80
C GLU A 129 -22.11 11.21 -6.93
N LEU A 130 -21.59 12.43 -7.01
CA LEU A 130 -22.04 13.55 -6.18
C LEU A 130 -22.95 14.49 -6.96
N LYS A 131 -24.10 14.85 -6.38
CA LYS A 131 -24.97 15.93 -6.86
C LYS A 131 -24.42 17.29 -6.43
N PRO A 132 -24.84 18.38 -7.06
CA PRO A 132 -24.49 19.72 -6.62
C PRO A 132 -24.79 19.93 -5.13
N GLY A 133 -23.79 20.34 -4.37
CA GLY A 133 -23.89 20.55 -2.92
C GLY A 133 -23.57 19.34 -2.05
N GLU A 134 -23.42 18.14 -2.60
CA GLU A 134 -22.95 16.96 -1.89
C GLU A 134 -21.41 16.92 -1.80
N SER A 135 -20.89 16.21 -0.82
CA SER A 135 -19.44 16.05 -0.62
C SER A 135 -19.10 14.66 -0.12
N VAL A 136 -17.91 14.18 -0.45
CA VAL A 136 -17.25 13.05 0.18
C VAL A 136 -15.97 13.53 0.85
N ARG A 137 -15.65 12.96 2.02
CA ARG A 137 -14.44 13.30 2.75
C ARG A 137 -13.57 12.05 2.88
N HIS A 138 -12.31 12.19 2.50
CA HIS A 138 -11.25 11.21 2.74
C HIS A 138 -10.12 11.88 3.52
N VAL A 139 -9.60 11.19 4.52
CA VAL A 139 -8.52 11.72 5.36
C VAL A 139 -7.35 10.76 5.32
N GLN A 140 -6.18 11.27 4.99
CA GLN A 140 -4.90 10.58 5.12
C GLN A 140 -3.98 11.40 6.01
N THR A 141 -3.38 10.76 7.00
CA THR A 141 -2.41 11.38 7.91
C THR A 141 -1.09 10.62 7.82
N THR A 142 -0.03 11.32 7.50
CA THR A 142 1.33 10.76 7.45
C THR A 142 2.14 11.28 8.62
N VAL A 143 2.82 10.36 9.32
CA VAL A 143 3.70 10.67 10.45
C VAL A 143 5.03 9.96 10.25
N HIS A 144 6.11 10.67 10.53
CA HIS A 144 7.47 10.13 10.47
C HIS A 144 8.05 10.04 11.89
N PHE A 145 8.60 8.88 12.21
CA PHE A 145 9.28 8.61 13.47
C PHE A 145 10.76 8.29 13.21
N GLN A 146 11.64 8.97 13.92
CA GLN A 146 13.07 8.64 13.97
C GLN A 146 13.45 8.31 15.40
N GLY A 147 14.32 7.31 15.58
CA GLY A 147 14.74 6.86 16.90
C GLY A 147 15.74 5.71 16.81
N ASP A 148 16.04 5.14 17.98
CA ASP A 148 16.79 3.89 18.02
C ASP A 148 15.93 2.69 17.57
N ASP A 149 16.59 1.57 17.33
CA ASP A 149 15.93 0.36 16.82
C ASP A 149 14.86 -0.18 17.79
N ALA A 150 15.03 -0.03 19.10
CA ALA A 150 14.06 -0.50 20.08
C ALA A 150 12.78 0.36 20.07
N GLN A 151 12.92 1.67 19.93
CA GLN A 151 11.79 2.59 19.82
C GLN A 151 11.02 2.34 18.52
N ILE A 152 11.73 2.19 17.40
CA ILE A 152 11.12 1.92 16.10
C ILE A 152 10.46 0.52 16.08
N ASP A 153 11.10 -0.50 16.64
CA ASP A 153 10.52 -1.86 16.75
C ASP A 153 9.21 -1.84 17.56
N ASN A 154 9.18 -1.13 18.67
CA ASN A 154 7.95 -0.98 19.48
C ASN A 154 6.82 -0.34 18.68
N LEU A 155 7.11 0.72 17.93
CA LEU A 155 6.12 1.36 17.05
C LEU A 155 5.66 0.44 15.91
N ALA A 156 6.57 -0.26 15.26
CA ALA A 156 6.25 -1.19 14.18
C ALA A 156 5.32 -2.32 14.67
N ARG A 157 5.62 -2.93 15.83
CA ARG A 157 4.76 -3.95 16.46
C ARG A 157 3.36 -3.41 16.77
N ARG A 158 3.28 -2.25 17.37
CA ARG A 158 1.99 -1.67 17.80
C ARG A 158 1.14 -1.16 16.67
N LEU A 159 1.74 -0.61 15.63
CA LEU A 159 1.03 0.09 14.56
C LEU A 159 0.89 -0.76 13.29
N LEU A 160 1.89 -1.58 12.98
CA LEU A 160 1.92 -2.37 11.74
C LEU A 160 1.81 -3.88 11.99
N GLY A 161 1.83 -4.33 13.25
CA GLY A 161 1.69 -5.75 13.60
C GLY A 161 2.89 -6.61 13.19
N THR A 162 4.06 -6.01 12.99
CA THR A 162 5.30 -6.70 12.60
C THR A 162 6.50 -6.10 13.31
N THR A 163 7.60 -6.82 13.35
CA THR A 163 8.85 -6.37 13.97
C THR A 163 9.72 -5.58 13.02
N LEU A 164 10.59 -4.72 13.55
CA LEU A 164 11.62 -4.07 12.73
C LEU A 164 12.56 -5.09 12.08
N GLY A 165 12.85 -6.21 12.78
CA GLY A 165 13.65 -7.30 12.23
C GLY A 165 13.01 -7.96 11.02
N GLU A 166 11.71 -8.24 11.06
CA GLU A 166 10.95 -8.77 9.91
C GLU A 166 10.93 -7.79 8.74
N ILE A 167 10.77 -6.49 9.02
CA ILE A 167 10.80 -5.45 7.97
C ILE A 167 12.17 -5.41 7.29
N LYS A 168 13.26 -5.37 8.07
CA LYS A 168 14.64 -5.36 7.56
C LYS A 168 15.01 -6.65 6.82
N GLY A 169 14.48 -7.79 7.25
CA GLY A 169 14.74 -9.10 6.67
C GLY A 169 13.77 -9.55 5.59
N ALA A 170 12.82 -8.69 5.21
CA ALA A 170 11.84 -9.06 4.19
C ALA A 170 12.47 -9.27 2.80
N PHE A 171 13.55 -8.52 2.47
CA PHE A 171 14.21 -8.56 1.16
C PHE A 171 15.74 -8.43 1.27
#